data_2c8c78d89a3ba4d1a4ae9b1c63517192
#
_entry.id   2c8c78d89a3ba4d1a4ae9b1c63517192
#
_cell.length_a   1.000
_cell.length_b   1.000
_cell.length_c   1.000
_cell.angle_alpha   90.00
_cell.angle_beta   90.00
_cell.angle_gamma   90.00
#
_symmetry.space_group_name_H-M   'P 1'
#
loop_
_entity.id
_entity.type
_entity.pdbx_description
1 polymer ?
#
loop_
_entity_poly.entity_id
_entity_poly.type
_entity_poly.pdbx_seq_one_letter_code
_entity_poly.pdbx_strand_id
1 'polypeptide(L)'
;MENNAKNKKLRSLLVEIRASAEQLTKKDIGYWRRAWQMAINPDNPQRYHLYDIYRDTLVDAHLNGCITQRKNYVKRKTFKIVDKKGKENEELTQILESPWFKDFVDYALDSIYFGHSLVQFNNITIRNGSYTFDSCELVPRRNVIPEYGVVVRDVGDDPKRGISYRNGIFANSCVEIGKR
;
A
#
# COMPACT_ATOMS: atom_id res chain seq x y z
N MET A 1 -27.88 51.78 11.22
CA MET A 1 -26.65 51.33 11.95
C MET A 1 -26.52 49.80 12.04
N GLU A 2 -27.57 49.04 12.08
CA GLU A 2 -27.56 47.57 12.20
C GLU A 2 -26.92 46.80 11.01
N ASN A 3 -27.09 47.28 9.77
CA ASN A 3 -26.55 46.63 8.59
C ASN A 3 -25.01 46.69 8.51
N ASN A 4 -24.40 47.76 9.09
CA ASN A 4 -22.94 47.92 9.10
C ASN A 4 -22.28 46.96 10.11
N ALA A 5 -22.93 46.67 11.23
CA ALA A 5 -22.44 45.76 12.25
C ALA A 5 -22.52 44.29 11.77
N LYS A 6 -23.61 43.92 11.07
CA LYS A 6 -23.76 42.58 10.45
C LYS A 6 -22.73 42.34 9.36
N ASN A 7 -22.46 43.30 8.49
CA ASN A 7 -21.44 43.20 7.44
C ASN A 7 -20.01 43.11 8.01
N LYS A 8 -19.73 43.80 9.13
CA LYS A 8 -18.43 43.72 9.80
C LYS A 8 -18.22 42.36 10.45
N LYS A 9 -19.29 41.77 11.04
CA LYS A 9 -19.27 40.43 11.63
C LYS A 9 -19.08 39.33 10.59
N LEU A 10 -19.74 39.42 9.43
CA LEU A 10 -19.58 38.49 8.30
C LEU A 10 -18.18 38.53 7.70
N ARG A 11 -17.58 39.74 7.56
CA ARG A 11 -16.21 39.89 7.08
C ARG A 11 -15.18 39.30 8.05
N SER A 12 -15.35 39.44 9.36
CA SER A 12 -14.46 38.85 10.37
C SER A 12 -14.53 37.32 10.33
N LEU A 13 -15.72 36.73 10.19
CA LEU A 13 -15.92 35.28 10.10
C LEU A 13 -15.24 34.67 8.86
N LEU A 14 -15.32 35.34 7.71
CA LEU A 14 -14.65 34.92 6.48
C LEU A 14 -13.11 35.01 6.60
N VAL A 15 -12.59 36.00 7.29
CA VAL A 15 -11.14 36.13 7.57
C VAL A 15 -10.67 35.00 8.48
N GLU A 16 -11.43 34.69 9.53
CA GLU A 16 -11.11 33.58 10.45
C GLU A 16 -11.16 32.22 9.73
N ILE A 17 -12.15 31.97 8.87
CA ILE A 17 -12.26 30.74 8.09
C ILE A 17 -11.06 30.61 7.14
N ARG A 18 -10.67 31.67 6.44
CA ARG A 18 -9.50 31.65 5.55
C ARG A 18 -8.20 31.42 6.32
N ALA A 19 -8.00 32.10 7.44
CA ALA A 19 -6.81 31.91 8.28
C ALA A 19 -6.73 30.48 8.83
N SER A 20 -7.87 29.90 9.23
CA SER A 20 -7.95 28.52 9.68
C SER A 20 -7.63 27.53 8.55
N ALA A 21 -8.16 27.74 7.34
CA ALA A 21 -7.88 26.91 6.18
C ALA A 21 -6.40 26.97 5.79
N GLU A 22 -5.78 28.17 5.79
CA GLU A 22 -4.34 28.33 5.52
C GLU A 22 -3.47 27.63 6.57
N GLN A 23 -3.86 27.68 7.85
CA GLN A 23 -3.14 26.98 8.92
C GLN A 23 -3.23 25.45 8.78
N LEU A 24 -4.39 24.92 8.39
CA LEU A 24 -4.58 23.49 8.13
C LEU A 24 -3.68 23.04 6.98
N THR A 25 -3.70 23.77 5.86
CA THR A 25 -2.86 23.45 4.68
C THR A 25 -1.37 23.47 5.02
N LYS A 26 -0.91 24.44 5.81
CA LYS A 26 0.50 24.52 6.25
C LYS A 26 0.88 23.35 7.17
N LYS A 27 -0.02 22.94 8.07
CA LYS A 27 0.20 21.77 8.94
C LYS A 27 0.31 20.49 8.11
N ASP A 28 -0.52 20.32 7.10
CA ASP A 28 -0.53 19.15 6.24
C ASP A 28 0.77 19.02 5.45
N ILE A 29 1.27 20.10 4.85
CA ILE A 29 2.56 20.12 4.14
C ILE A 29 3.72 19.84 5.11
N GLY A 30 3.72 20.42 6.31
CA GLY A 30 4.74 20.18 7.31
C GLY A 30 4.75 18.74 7.81
N TYR A 31 3.57 18.13 7.96
CA TYR A 31 3.41 16.72 8.33
C TYR A 31 3.95 15.80 7.22
N TRP A 32 3.58 16.07 5.96
CA TRP A 32 4.06 15.32 4.80
C TRP A 32 5.60 15.37 4.68
N ARG A 33 6.21 16.53 4.82
CA ARG A 33 7.67 16.68 4.77
C ARG A 33 8.37 15.88 5.87
N ARG A 34 7.85 15.91 7.10
CA ARG A 34 8.39 15.10 8.20
C ARG A 34 8.24 13.61 7.94
N ALA A 35 7.08 13.17 7.48
CA ALA A 35 6.83 11.78 7.13
C ALA A 35 7.80 11.29 6.03
N TRP A 36 8.05 12.12 5.04
CA TRP A 36 9.02 11.83 3.99
C TRP A 36 10.45 11.73 4.53
N GLN A 37 10.87 12.69 5.38
CA GLN A 37 12.18 12.66 6.02
C GLN A 37 12.39 11.41 6.88
N MET A 38 11.37 10.99 7.63
CA MET A 38 11.42 9.75 8.40
C MET A 38 11.54 8.51 7.51
N ALA A 39 10.85 8.51 6.37
CA ALA A 39 10.88 7.38 5.44
C ALA A 39 12.22 7.19 4.74
N ILE A 40 12.97 8.28 4.49
CA ILE A 40 14.29 8.24 3.83
C ILE A 40 15.47 8.26 4.81
N ASN A 41 15.22 8.22 6.12
CA ASN A 41 16.29 8.19 7.11
C ASN A 41 17.13 6.92 6.94
N PRO A 42 18.45 7.04 6.68
CA PRO A 42 19.29 5.88 6.42
C PRO A 42 19.53 4.99 7.66
N ASP A 43 19.46 5.57 8.86
CA ASP A 43 19.73 4.85 10.11
C ASP A 43 18.50 4.12 10.66
N ASN A 44 17.32 4.71 10.46
CA ASN A 44 16.06 4.15 10.93
C ASN A 44 14.91 4.58 10.01
N PRO A 45 14.75 3.95 8.82
CA PRO A 45 13.70 4.28 7.89
C PRO A 45 12.33 3.88 8.43
N GLN A 46 11.43 4.85 8.55
CA GLN A 46 10.07 4.62 9.04
C GLN A 46 9.05 5.18 8.05
N ARG A 47 8.39 4.29 7.31
CA ARG A 47 7.45 4.65 6.26
C ARG A 47 6.00 4.76 6.71
N TYR A 48 5.66 4.35 7.93
CA TYR A 48 4.27 4.23 8.37
C TYR A 48 3.50 5.56 8.31
N HIS A 49 4.15 6.69 8.61
CA HIS A 49 3.52 8.01 8.46
C HIS A 49 3.18 8.35 7.02
N LEU A 50 4.03 7.96 6.05
CA LEU A 50 3.73 8.12 4.62
C LEU A 50 2.55 7.25 4.21
N TYR A 51 2.48 6.01 4.68
CA TYR A 51 1.35 5.13 4.38
C TYR A 51 0.04 5.65 4.94
N ASP A 52 0.05 6.30 6.10
CA ASP A 52 -1.13 6.97 6.66
C ASP A 52 -1.59 8.12 5.75
N ILE A 53 -0.67 8.96 5.27
CA ILE A 53 -0.98 10.02 4.31
C ILE A 53 -1.55 9.45 3.01
N TYR A 54 -0.95 8.39 2.46
CA TYR A 54 -1.44 7.75 1.22
C TYR A 54 -2.84 7.17 1.41
N ARG A 55 -3.10 6.56 2.57
CA ARG A 55 -4.44 6.06 2.89
C ARG A 55 -5.46 7.18 3.02
N ASP A 56 -5.08 8.29 3.63
CA ASP A 56 -5.97 9.44 3.80
C ASP A 56 -6.29 10.10 2.46
N THR A 57 -5.36 10.11 1.50
CA THR A 57 -5.64 10.59 0.13
C THR A 57 -6.64 9.70 -0.62
N LEU A 58 -6.74 8.41 -0.29
CA LEU A 58 -7.73 7.49 -0.88
C LEU A 58 -9.17 7.74 -0.40
N VAL A 59 -9.38 8.62 0.57
CA VAL A 59 -10.73 9.10 0.96
C VAL A 59 -11.36 9.92 -0.18
N ASP A 60 -10.55 10.53 -1.05
CA ASP A 60 -11.04 11.15 -2.29
C ASP A 60 -11.67 10.09 -3.20
N ALA A 61 -13.00 10.18 -3.36
CA ALA A 61 -13.78 9.20 -4.11
C ALA A 61 -13.39 9.15 -5.60
N HIS A 62 -13.01 10.29 -6.19
CA HIS A 62 -12.58 10.34 -7.59
C HIS A 62 -11.24 9.64 -7.78
N LEU A 63 -10.26 9.97 -6.97
CA LEU A 63 -8.93 9.32 -7.00
C LEU A 63 -9.06 7.81 -6.77
N ASN A 64 -9.80 7.40 -5.75
CA ASN A 64 -10.05 5.98 -5.46
C ASN A 64 -10.75 5.27 -6.63
N GLY A 65 -11.74 5.92 -7.26
CA GLY A 65 -12.41 5.42 -8.45
C GLY A 65 -11.45 5.20 -9.62
N CYS A 66 -10.56 6.14 -9.91
CA CYS A 66 -9.53 6.04 -10.94
C CYS A 66 -8.55 4.88 -10.68
N ILE A 67 -8.10 4.73 -9.44
CA ILE A 67 -7.20 3.64 -9.04
C ILE A 67 -7.90 2.29 -9.20
N THR A 68 -9.12 2.16 -8.68
CA THR A 68 -9.91 0.94 -8.77
C THR A 68 -10.17 0.53 -10.23
N GLN A 69 -10.52 1.49 -11.09
CA GLN A 69 -10.73 1.24 -12.51
C GLN A 69 -9.48 0.70 -13.19
N ARG A 70 -8.30 1.28 -12.93
CA ARG A 70 -7.02 0.80 -13.47
C ARG A 70 -6.68 -0.61 -12.99
N LYS A 71 -6.85 -0.89 -11.69
CA LYS A 71 -6.66 -2.22 -11.12
C LYS A 71 -7.58 -3.25 -11.79
N ASN A 72 -8.86 -2.92 -11.92
CA ASN A 72 -9.85 -3.79 -12.53
C ASN A 72 -9.56 -4.07 -14.01
N TYR A 73 -8.98 -3.11 -14.75
CA TYR A 73 -8.56 -3.32 -16.13
C TYR A 73 -7.50 -4.43 -16.24
N VAL A 74 -6.52 -4.45 -15.33
CA VAL A 74 -5.48 -5.49 -15.29
C VAL A 74 -6.07 -6.82 -14.81
N LYS A 75 -6.87 -6.82 -13.75
CA LYS A 75 -7.48 -8.02 -13.15
C LYS A 75 -8.41 -8.80 -14.12
N ARG A 76 -8.94 -8.11 -15.15
CA ARG A 76 -9.79 -8.74 -16.20
C ARG A 76 -8.98 -9.43 -17.29
N LYS A 77 -7.65 -9.25 -17.31
CA LYS A 77 -6.81 -9.93 -18.30
C LYS A 77 -6.59 -11.38 -17.91
N THR A 78 -6.50 -12.23 -18.93
CA THR A 78 -6.09 -13.63 -18.74
C THR A 78 -4.57 -13.69 -18.60
N PHE A 79 -4.11 -14.39 -17.59
CA PHE A 79 -2.69 -14.62 -17.35
C PHE A 79 -2.33 -16.04 -17.78
N LYS A 80 -1.18 -16.21 -18.42
CA LYS A 80 -0.67 -17.48 -18.89
C LYS A 80 0.79 -17.64 -18.48
N ILE A 81 1.16 -18.84 -18.08
CA ILE A 81 2.55 -19.17 -17.83
C ILE A 81 3.11 -19.81 -19.08
N VAL A 82 4.18 -19.23 -19.61
CA VAL A 82 4.86 -19.73 -20.81
C VAL A 82 6.31 -20.08 -20.49
N ASP A 83 6.86 -21.06 -21.19
CA ASP A 83 8.26 -21.41 -21.12
C ASP A 83 9.15 -20.37 -21.84
N LYS A 84 10.48 -20.57 -21.81
CA LYS A 84 11.43 -19.67 -22.50
C LYS A 84 11.25 -19.63 -24.01
N LYS A 85 10.52 -20.58 -24.59
CA LYS A 85 10.23 -20.66 -26.02
C LYS A 85 8.86 -20.10 -26.40
N GLY A 86 8.12 -19.57 -25.40
CA GLY A 86 6.78 -19.02 -25.57
C GLY A 86 5.66 -20.06 -25.59
N LYS A 87 5.96 -21.34 -25.31
CA LYS A 87 4.95 -22.39 -25.24
C LYS A 87 4.24 -22.33 -23.89
N GLU A 88 2.91 -22.34 -23.90
CA GLU A 88 2.09 -22.32 -22.68
C GLU A 88 2.25 -23.62 -21.88
N ASN A 89 2.37 -23.47 -20.57
CA ASN A 89 2.27 -24.57 -19.62
C ASN A 89 0.86 -24.56 -19.02
N GLU A 90 0.00 -25.43 -19.50
CA GLU A 90 -1.42 -25.49 -19.13
C GLU A 90 -1.61 -25.81 -17.64
N GLU A 91 -0.83 -26.76 -17.08
CA GLU A 91 -0.93 -27.15 -15.67
C GLU A 91 -0.63 -25.97 -14.75
N LEU A 92 0.45 -25.24 -15.01
CA LEU A 92 0.79 -24.07 -14.22
C LEU A 92 -0.17 -22.89 -14.48
N THR A 93 -0.69 -22.75 -15.67
CA THR A 93 -1.70 -21.71 -16.00
C THR A 93 -2.99 -21.94 -15.22
N GLN A 94 -3.44 -23.20 -15.06
CA GLN A 94 -4.61 -23.53 -14.24
C GLN A 94 -4.47 -23.11 -12.76
N ILE A 95 -3.26 -23.14 -12.22
CA ILE A 95 -2.99 -22.67 -10.84
C ILE A 95 -3.36 -21.18 -10.70
N LEU A 96 -3.16 -20.35 -11.76
CA LEU A 96 -3.50 -18.94 -11.76
C LEU A 96 -5.01 -18.66 -11.81
N GLU A 97 -5.85 -19.66 -12.08
CA GLU A 97 -7.31 -19.53 -11.99
C GLU A 97 -7.82 -19.58 -10.55
N SER A 98 -6.93 -19.89 -9.60
CA SER A 98 -7.26 -19.96 -8.18
C SER A 98 -7.63 -18.57 -7.60
N PRO A 99 -8.53 -18.50 -6.61
CA PRO A 99 -8.97 -17.23 -6.02
C PRO A 99 -7.82 -16.39 -5.46
N TRP A 100 -6.83 -17.03 -4.82
CA TRP A 100 -5.66 -16.36 -4.25
C TRP A 100 -4.90 -15.52 -5.28
N PHE A 101 -4.87 -15.94 -6.55
CA PHE A 101 -4.13 -15.21 -7.58
C PHE A 101 -4.75 -13.84 -7.89
N LYS A 102 -6.07 -13.72 -7.83
CA LYS A 102 -6.77 -12.44 -8.00
C LYS A 102 -6.44 -11.46 -6.86
N ASP A 103 -6.37 -11.98 -5.65
CA ASP A 103 -5.98 -11.20 -4.47
C ASP A 103 -4.50 -10.80 -4.56
N PHE A 104 -3.63 -11.73 -4.96
CA PHE A 104 -2.21 -11.44 -5.20
C PHE A 104 -2.02 -10.34 -6.24
N VAL A 105 -2.71 -10.38 -7.37
CA VAL A 105 -2.64 -9.34 -8.41
C VAL A 105 -3.10 -8.00 -7.84
N ASP A 106 -4.14 -7.98 -7.01
CA ASP A 106 -4.65 -6.76 -6.37
C ASP A 106 -3.59 -6.14 -5.44
N TYR A 107 -2.97 -6.95 -4.58
CA TYR A 107 -1.90 -6.52 -3.69
C TYR A 107 -0.63 -6.10 -4.44
N ALA A 108 -0.31 -6.80 -5.55
CA ALA A 108 0.80 -6.45 -6.41
C ALA A 108 0.61 -5.08 -7.06
N LEU A 109 -0.59 -4.79 -7.56
CA LEU A 109 -0.92 -3.50 -8.16
C LEU A 109 -0.91 -2.35 -7.14
N ASP A 110 -1.23 -2.63 -5.88
CA ASP A 110 -1.11 -1.65 -4.81
C ASP A 110 0.32 -1.15 -4.61
N SER A 111 1.34 -1.95 -4.95
CA SER A 111 2.73 -1.52 -4.85
C SER A 111 3.05 -0.30 -5.74
N ILE A 112 2.26 -0.08 -6.80
CA ILE A 112 2.40 1.09 -7.68
C ILE A 112 2.05 2.39 -6.93
N TYR A 113 1.05 2.33 -6.05
CA TYR A 113 0.53 3.49 -5.32
C TYR A 113 1.23 3.69 -3.97
N PHE A 114 1.57 2.60 -3.30
CA PHE A 114 2.23 2.63 -1.99
C PHE A 114 3.75 2.45 -2.06
N GLY A 115 4.30 2.19 -3.26
CA GLY A 115 5.73 1.95 -3.48
C GLY A 115 6.21 0.55 -3.13
N HIS A 116 5.48 -0.17 -2.25
CA HIS A 116 5.86 -1.49 -1.78
C HIS A 116 4.63 -2.31 -1.34
N SER A 117 4.67 -3.61 -1.58
CA SER A 117 3.74 -4.60 -1.02
C SER A 117 4.50 -5.87 -0.64
N LEU A 118 4.25 -6.37 0.56
CA LEU A 118 4.73 -7.68 1.01
C LEU A 118 3.52 -8.60 1.13
N VAL A 119 3.50 -9.67 0.36
CA VAL A 119 2.41 -10.64 0.34
C VAL A 119 2.92 -11.95 0.92
N GLN A 120 2.21 -12.47 1.90
CA GLN A 120 2.46 -13.78 2.48
C GLN A 120 1.49 -14.79 1.89
N PHE A 121 2.00 -15.93 1.45
CA PHE A 121 1.21 -17.07 1.01
C PHE A 121 1.01 -18.01 2.18
N ASN A 122 -0.24 -18.42 2.36
CA ASN A 122 -0.63 -19.38 3.39
C ASN A 122 -0.61 -20.79 2.80
N ASN A 123 -0.93 -21.76 3.61
CA ASN A 123 -0.91 -23.19 3.38
C ASN A 123 -0.94 -23.66 1.92
N ILE A 124 -0.10 -24.63 1.61
CA ILE A 124 -0.14 -25.33 0.33
C ILE A 124 -1.27 -26.37 0.39
N THR A 125 -2.14 -26.36 -0.59
CA THR A 125 -3.24 -27.30 -0.78
C THR A 125 -3.16 -27.98 -2.13
N ILE A 126 -3.92 -29.07 -2.33
CA ILE A 126 -4.02 -29.75 -3.60
C ILE A 126 -5.38 -29.47 -4.21
N ARG A 127 -5.40 -28.92 -5.43
CA ARG A 127 -6.60 -28.74 -6.24
C ARG A 127 -6.38 -29.36 -7.61
N ASN A 128 -7.33 -30.17 -8.05
CA ASN A 128 -7.28 -30.87 -9.35
C ASN A 128 -5.96 -31.65 -9.59
N GLY A 129 -5.39 -32.22 -8.54
CA GLY A 129 -4.13 -32.98 -8.60
C GLY A 129 -2.85 -32.12 -8.60
N SER A 130 -2.95 -30.80 -8.62
CA SER A 130 -1.81 -29.88 -8.60
C SER A 130 -1.69 -29.13 -7.26
N TYR A 131 -0.45 -28.89 -6.82
CA TYR A 131 -0.17 -28.08 -5.65
C TYR A 131 -0.49 -26.60 -5.94
N THR A 132 -1.23 -25.97 -5.06
CA THR A 132 -1.54 -24.55 -5.11
C THR A 132 -1.55 -23.95 -3.69
N PHE A 133 -1.61 -22.62 -3.57
CA PHE A 133 -1.82 -21.98 -2.29
C PHE A 133 -3.31 -21.92 -1.95
N ASP A 134 -3.63 -22.02 -0.66
CA ASP A 134 -4.99 -21.84 -0.18
C ASP A 134 -5.42 -20.38 -0.24
N SER A 135 -4.56 -19.48 0.23
CA SER A 135 -4.79 -18.04 0.24
C SER A 135 -3.48 -17.27 0.23
N CYS A 136 -3.57 -15.98 -0.01
CA CYS A 136 -2.49 -15.04 0.23
C CYS A 136 -3.01 -13.80 0.95
N GLU A 137 -2.17 -13.18 1.75
CA GLU A 137 -2.52 -12.03 2.56
C GLU A 137 -1.48 -10.92 2.43
N LEU A 138 -1.95 -9.68 2.45
CA LEU A 138 -1.08 -8.54 2.48
C LEU A 138 -0.57 -8.31 3.91
N VAL A 139 0.74 -8.37 4.10
CA VAL A 139 1.34 -7.97 5.36
C VAL A 139 1.12 -6.47 5.57
N PRO A 140 0.64 -6.04 6.76
CA PRO A 140 0.37 -4.62 7.00
C PRO A 140 1.59 -3.75 6.68
N ARG A 141 1.46 -2.86 5.69
CA ARG A 141 2.57 -2.02 5.17
C ARG A 141 3.25 -1.20 6.26
N ARG A 142 2.49 -0.77 7.27
CA ARG A 142 3.00 0.02 8.40
C ARG A 142 4.06 -0.71 9.22
N ASN A 143 4.03 -2.05 9.20
CA ASN A 143 4.93 -2.92 9.95
C ASN A 143 6.11 -3.42 9.10
N VAL A 144 6.11 -3.16 7.78
CA VAL A 144 7.17 -3.60 6.87
C VAL A 144 8.22 -2.52 6.72
N ILE A 145 9.48 -2.89 6.89
CA ILE A 145 10.64 -2.02 6.65
C ILE A 145 11.45 -2.62 5.49
N PRO A 146 11.13 -2.21 4.25
CA PRO A 146 11.70 -2.83 3.04
C PRO A 146 13.22 -2.68 2.94
N GLU A 147 13.77 -1.59 3.46
CA GLU A 147 15.20 -1.32 3.45
C GLU A 147 16.00 -2.43 4.15
N TYR A 148 15.48 -2.91 5.26
CA TYR A 148 16.10 -3.99 6.06
C TYR A 148 15.54 -5.38 5.73
N GLY A 149 14.44 -5.47 4.99
CA GLY A 149 13.78 -6.75 4.68
C GLY A 149 13.18 -7.42 5.92
N VAL A 150 12.60 -6.61 6.81
CA VAL A 150 12.04 -7.08 8.08
C VAL A 150 10.61 -6.60 8.28
N VAL A 151 9.87 -7.35 9.09
CA VAL A 151 8.56 -6.97 9.63
C VAL A 151 8.71 -6.75 11.12
N VAL A 152 8.27 -5.60 11.61
CA VAL A 152 8.24 -5.28 13.04
C VAL A 152 6.86 -5.55 13.63
N ARG A 153 6.80 -5.95 14.92
CA ARG A 153 5.54 -6.25 15.57
C ARG A 153 4.75 -4.98 15.82
N ASP A 154 5.39 -4.00 16.45
CA ASP A 154 4.79 -2.71 16.73
C ASP A 154 5.34 -1.64 15.79
N VAL A 155 4.46 -0.75 15.33
CA VAL A 155 4.81 0.33 14.39
C VAL A 155 5.79 1.29 15.08
N GLY A 156 6.94 1.51 14.45
CA GLY A 156 8.00 2.37 14.99
C GLY A 156 9.06 1.63 15.81
N ASP A 157 8.96 0.31 15.96
CA ASP A 157 10.00 -0.50 16.58
C ASP A 157 11.33 -0.44 15.82
N ASP A 158 12.41 -0.72 16.55
CA ASP A 158 13.76 -0.84 15.98
C ASP A 158 13.79 -1.97 14.92
N PRO A 159 14.20 -1.68 13.67
CA PRO A 159 14.36 -2.69 12.62
C PRO A 159 15.20 -3.91 13.02
N LYS A 160 16.17 -3.73 13.93
CA LYS A 160 17.02 -4.82 14.43
C LYS A 160 16.26 -5.88 15.22
N ARG A 161 15.09 -5.56 15.72
CA ARG A 161 14.17 -6.48 16.42
C ARG A 161 13.13 -7.10 15.49
N GLY A 162 13.12 -6.70 14.23
CA GLY A 162 12.19 -7.19 13.22
C GLY A 162 12.47 -8.64 12.81
N ILE A 163 11.43 -9.31 12.32
CA ILE A 163 11.51 -10.65 11.77
C ILE A 163 11.83 -10.53 10.28
N SER A 164 12.95 -11.14 9.85
CA SER A 164 13.33 -11.12 8.44
C SER A 164 12.37 -11.97 7.61
N TYR A 165 11.84 -11.39 6.54
CA TYR A 165 11.06 -12.10 5.53
C TYR A 165 11.89 -12.52 4.31
N ARG A 166 13.14 -12.04 4.20
CA ARG A 166 14.07 -12.43 3.13
C ARG A 166 14.89 -13.66 3.48
N ASN A 167 14.99 -13.95 4.77
CA ASN A 167 15.78 -15.07 5.28
C ASN A 167 14.96 -15.92 6.26
N GLY A 168 15.39 -17.16 6.47
CA GLY A 168 14.75 -18.06 7.42
C GLY A 168 13.40 -18.64 6.95
N ILE A 169 12.51 -18.87 7.89
CA ILE A 169 11.25 -19.62 7.68
C ILE A 169 10.33 -18.92 6.69
N PHE A 170 10.32 -17.59 6.68
CA PHE A 170 9.39 -16.80 5.86
C PHE A 170 9.90 -16.52 4.44
N ALA A 171 11.16 -16.81 4.12
CA ALA A 171 11.76 -16.53 2.82
C ALA A 171 11.03 -17.21 1.65
N ASN A 172 10.45 -18.39 1.89
CA ASN A 172 9.74 -19.17 0.87
C ASN A 172 8.22 -18.91 0.84
N SER A 173 7.69 -18.19 1.83
CA SER A 173 6.26 -17.92 1.94
C SER A 173 5.90 -16.46 1.69
N CYS A 174 6.88 -15.58 1.54
CA CYS A 174 6.65 -14.15 1.31
C CYS A 174 7.19 -13.71 -0.04
N VAL A 175 6.43 -12.87 -0.73
CA VAL A 175 6.82 -12.22 -1.99
C VAL A 175 6.80 -10.71 -1.80
N GLU A 176 7.95 -10.10 -2.07
CA GLU A 176 8.15 -8.65 -2.01
C GLU A 176 7.96 -8.04 -3.40
N ILE A 177 7.11 -7.01 -3.51
CA ILE A 177 6.77 -6.34 -4.76
C ILE A 177 6.95 -4.84 -4.59
N GLY A 178 7.56 -4.19 -5.58
CA GLY A 178 7.78 -2.75 -5.61
C GLY A 178 9.25 -2.36 -5.57
N LYS A 179 9.51 -1.04 -5.60
CA LYS A 179 10.88 -0.49 -5.53
C LYS A 179 11.30 -0.35 -4.07
N ARG A 180 12.53 -0.69 -3.82
CA ARG A 180 13.24 -0.43 -2.56
C ARG A 180 13.59 1.03 -2.44
#